data_1fd6bb5035a3e6f396e6ffd0fdfb347b
#
_entry.id   1fd6bb5035a3e6f396e6ffd0fdfb347b
#
_cell.length_a   1.000
_cell.length_b   1.000
_cell.length_c   1.000
_cell.angle_alpha   90.00
_cell.angle_beta   90.00
_cell.angle_gamma   90.00
#
_symmetry.space_group_name_H-M   'P 1'
#
loop_
_entity.id
_entity.type
_entity.pdbx_description
1 polymer ?
#
loop_
_entity_poly.entity_id
_entity_poly.type
_entity_poly.pdbx_seq_one_letter_code
_entity_poly.pdbx_strand_id
1 'polypeptide(L)'
;MANKDELKASKKAERSAKRAKRKETRGQLWQAFKMQKARDKKLIPYMLLGLLGPVLVLLLIGLLIGGMWAWFLPLLGLSIGFAVAMWIFTKRLEASFYSEAEGQMGAAGWALENMRSGVGTVWHVKTAAQANQQLDAVHRVIGNPGVVLVGEGDENRVKAMMAREKKTLARFLGDTPIYEIMAGSGEGQVPVKKLQREMLRFPRNYNKDAANKLASRVESMEKIRDARSALPKGPLPKGARQQSMNRRARRMQQRQEKRG
;
A
#
# COMPACT_ATOMS: atom_id res chain seq x y z
N MET A 1 -12.89 -46.53 -6.43
CA MET A 1 -11.88 -46.22 -7.49
C MET A 1 -11.98 -44.76 -8.01
N ALA A 2 -13.17 -44.16 -8.07
CA ALA A 2 -13.41 -42.77 -8.51
C ALA A 2 -12.55 -41.71 -7.80
N ASN A 3 -12.38 -41.79 -6.50
CA ASN A 3 -11.67 -40.79 -5.68
C ASN A 3 -10.15 -40.64 -6.02
N LYS A 4 -9.53 -41.69 -6.59
CA LYS A 4 -8.08 -41.65 -6.91
C LYS A 4 -7.80 -40.99 -8.25
N ASP A 5 -8.73 -41.06 -9.18
CA ASP A 5 -8.59 -40.41 -10.50
C ASP A 5 -8.98 -38.92 -10.44
N GLU A 6 -9.96 -38.57 -9.64
CA GLU A 6 -10.27 -37.17 -9.30
C GLU A 6 -9.10 -36.46 -8.60
N LEU A 7 -8.44 -37.18 -7.67
CA LEU A 7 -7.27 -36.66 -6.96
C LEU A 7 -6.05 -36.48 -7.89
N LYS A 8 -5.88 -37.33 -8.89
CA LYS A 8 -4.84 -37.18 -9.92
C LYS A 8 -5.16 -36.02 -10.88
N ALA A 9 -6.42 -35.89 -11.28
CA ALA A 9 -6.88 -34.81 -12.14
C ALA A 9 -6.70 -33.42 -11.45
N SER A 10 -7.08 -33.31 -10.18
CA SER A 10 -6.91 -32.09 -9.42
C SER A 10 -5.44 -31.68 -9.24
N LYS A 11 -4.55 -32.65 -8.90
CA LYS A 11 -3.11 -32.45 -8.84
C LYS A 11 -2.50 -32.04 -10.19
N LYS A 12 -3.00 -32.61 -11.30
CA LYS A 12 -2.55 -32.24 -12.65
C LYS A 12 -3.00 -30.85 -13.02
N ALA A 13 -4.25 -30.47 -12.70
CA ALA A 13 -4.79 -29.13 -12.88
C ALA A 13 -4.01 -28.10 -12.05
N GLU A 14 -3.71 -28.37 -10.78
CA GLU A 14 -2.91 -27.51 -9.91
C GLU A 14 -1.47 -27.29 -10.44
N ARG A 15 -0.83 -28.37 -10.93
CA ARG A 15 0.50 -28.28 -11.55
C ARG A 15 0.48 -27.47 -12.85
N SER A 16 -0.54 -27.60 -13.68
CA SER A 16 -0.70 -26.83 -14.90
C SER A 16 -0.93 -25.34 -14.59
N ALA A 17 -1.80 -25.03 -13.62
CA ALA A 17 -2.02 -23.68 -13.15
C ALA A 17 -0.74 -23.03 -12.57
N LYS A 18 0.02 -23.78 -11.76
CA LYS A 18 1.33 -23.32 -11.25
C LYS A 18 2.34 -23.05 -12.37
N ARG A 19 2.35 -23.91 -13.41
CA ARG A 19 3.23 -23.69 -14.59
C ARG A 19 2.81 -22.47 -15.40
N ALA A 20 1.51 -22.29 -15.64
CA ALA A 20 0.97 -21.12 -16.33
C ALA A 20 1.31 -19.83 -15.57
N LYS A 21 1.07 -19.79 -14.26
CA LYS A 21 1.42 -18.65 -13.42
C LYS A 21 2.93 -18.33 -13.42
N ARG A 22 3.79 -19.35 -13.37
CA ARG A 22 5.25 -19.17 -13.47
C ARG A 22 5.66 -18.60 -14.83
N LYS A 23 5.05 -19.06 -15.93
CA LYS A 23 5.31 -18.54 -17.28
C LYS A 23 4.90 -17.07 -17.40
N GLU A 24 3.73 -16.74 -16.89
CA GLU A 24 3.23 -15.37 -16.84
C GLU A 24 4.16 -14.46 -16.02
N THR A 25 4.52 -14.87 -14.81
CA THR A 25 5.46 -14.11 -13.94
C THR A 25 6.82 -13.90 -14.63
N ARG A 26 7.34 -14.92 -15.31
CA ARG A 26 8.59 -14.78 -16.09
C ARG A 26 8.43 -13.78 -17.25
N GLY A 27 7.29 -13.81 -17.95
CA GLY A 27 6.97 -12.85 -18.99
C GLY A 27 6.92 -11.41 -18.49
N GLN A 28 6.23 -11.20 -17.36
CA GLN A 28 6.14 -9.90 -16.69
C GLN A 28 7.52 -9.39 -16.23
N LEU A 29 8.33 -10.24 -15.61
CA LEU A 29 9.69 -9.89 -15.21
C LEU A 29 10.58 -9.55 -16.43
N TRP A 30 10.44 -10.27 -17.51
CA TRP A 30 11.19 -10.00 -18.73
C TRP A 30 10.80 -8.67 -19.37
N GLN A 31 9.49 -8.37 -19.43
CA GLN A 31 8.99 -7.08 -19.89
C GLN A 31 9.48 -5.93 -19.00
N ALA A 32 9.39 -6.09 -17.68
CA ALA A 32 9.90 -5.11 -16.71
C ALA A 32 11.41 -4.89 -16.90
N PHE A 33 12.19 -5.96 -17.09
CA PHE A 33 13.63 -5.85 -17.36
C PHE A 33 13.93 -5.10 -18.68
N LYS A 34 13.18 -5.41 -19.75
CA LYS A 34 13.38 -4.76 -21.05
C LYS A 34 13.07 -3.26 -20.97
N MET A 35 11.97 -2.88 -20.29
CA MET A 35 11.62 -1.48 -20.07
C MET A 35 12.68 -0.76 -19.23
N GLN A 36 13.10 -1.38 -18.12
CA GLN A 36 14.09 -0.80 -17.22
C GLN A 36 15.47 -0.66 -17.88
N LYS A 37 15.89 -1.63 -18.70
CA LYS A 37 17.13 -1.56 -19.48
C LYS A 37 17.13 -0.38 -20.44
N ALA A 38 15.99 -0.07 -21.07
CA ALA A 38 15.87 1.07 -21.98
C ALA A 38 15.98 2.42 -21.25
N ARG A 39 15.50 2.49 -20.00
CA ARG A 39 15.50 3.70 -19.16
C ARG A 39 16.83 3.93 -18.43
N ASP A 40 17.44 2.86 -17.92
CA ASP A 40 18.66 2.93 -17.10
C ASP A 40 19.84 2.21 -17.76
N LYS A 41 20.68 2.98 -18.44
CA LYS A 41 21.89 2.47 -19.09
C LYS A 41 22.90 1.83 -18.12
N LYS A 42 22.85 2.20 -16.82
CA LYS A 42 23.75 1.69 -15.79
C LYS A 42 23.20 0.42 -15.11
N LEU A 43 21.99 -0.03 -15.45
CA LEU A 43 21.37 -1.22 -14.82
C LEU A 43 22.24 -2.48 -15.03
N ILE A 44 22.62 -2.74 -16.30
CA ILE A 44 23.38 -3.95 -16.65
C ILE A 44 24.74 -4.01 -15.96
N PRO A 45 25.60 -2.97 -15.99
CA PRO A 45 26.89 -3.04 -15.32
C PRO A 45 26.77 -3.25 -13.81
N TYR A 46 25.77 -2.64 -13.14
CA TYR A 46 25.57 -2.88 -11.71
C TYR A 46 25.06 -4.29 -11.42
N MET A 47 24.19 -4.85 -12.26
CA MET A 47 23.72 -6.24 -12.09
C MET A 47 24.86 -7.22 -12.32
N LEU A 48 25.73 -6.98 -13.32
CA LEU A 48 26.91 -7.81 -13.56
C LEU A 48 27.90 -7.74 -12.40
N LEU A 49 28.14 -6.55 -11.87
CA LEU A 49 28.98 -6.38 -10.68
C LEU A 49 28.39 -7.14 -9.47
N GLY A 50 27.08 -7.02 -9.24
CA GLY A 50 26.39 -7.73 -8.19
C GLY A 50 26.41 -9.24 -8.35
N LEU A 51 26.38 -9.76 -9.59
CA LEU A 51 26.44 -11.18 -9.89
C LEU A 51 27.85 -11.73 -9.74
N LEU A 52 28.84 -11.07 -10.35
CA LEU A 52 30.22 -11.56 -10.43
C LEU A 52 31.04 -11.27 -9.16
N GLY A 53 30.71 -10.19 -8.43
CA GLY A 53 31.44 -9.80 -7.21
C GLY A 53 31.52 -10.93 -6.18
N PRO A 54 30.40 -11.48 -5.71
CA PRO A 54 30.40 -12.59 -4.77
C PRO A 54 31.08 -13.85 -5.30
N VAL A 55 30.95 -14.12 -6.61
CA VAL A 55 31.61 -15.27 -7.25
C VAL A 55 33.13 -15.13 -7.18
N LEU A 56 33.67 -13.96 -7.54
CA LEU A 56 35.10 -13.70 -7.51
C LEU A 56 35.66 -13.74 -6.10
N VAL A 57 34.97 -13.13 -5.15
CA VAL A 57 35.39 -13.13 -3.74
C VAL A 57 35.45 -14.57 -3.20
N LEU A 58 34.40 -15.35 -3.41
CA LEU A 58 34.35 -16.73 -2.92
C LEU A 58 35.26 -17.67 -3.69
N LEU A 59 35.54 -17.40 -4.96
CA LEU A 59 36.56 -18.11 -5.73
C LEU A 59 37.95 -17.88 -5.14
N LEU A 60 38.32 -16.64 -4.86
CA LEU A 60 39.60 -16.31 -4.23
C LEU A 60 39.76 -16.98 -2.86
N ILE A 61 38.73 -16.95 -2.03
CA ILE A 61 38.73 -17.64 -0.73
C ILE A 61 38.89 -19.16 -0.94
N GLY A 62 38.15 -19.74 -1.88
CA GLY A 62 38.24 -21.17 -2.20
C GLY A 62 39.64 -21.62 -2.67
N LEU A 63 40.31 -20.78 -3.48
CA LEU A 63 41.66 -21.04 -3.90
C LEU A 63 42.68 -20.95 -2.77
N LEU A 64 42.46 -20.06 -1.78
CA LEU A 64 43.32 -19.95 -0.60
C LEU A 64 43.17 -21.15 0.35
N ILE A 65 41.99 -21.70 0.48
CA ILE A 65 41.71 -22.88 1.33
C ILE A 65 42.16 -24.16 0.62
N GLY A 66 42.05 -24.18 -0.72
CA GLY A 66 42.43 -25.32 -1.56
C GLY A 66 41.45 -26.48 -1.55
N GLY A 67 41.79 -27.55 -2.31
CA GLY A 67 41.01 -28.78 -2.33
C GLY A 67 39.61 -28.60 -2.93
N MET A 68 38.65 -29.27 -2.33
CA MET A 68 37.25 -29.28 -2.80
C MET A 68 36.56 -27.92 -2.66
N TRP A 69 36.99 -27.06 -1.74
CA TRP A 69 36.43 -25.73 -1.48
C TRP A 69 36.59 -24.77 -2.65
N ALA A 70 37.63 -24.94 -3.49
CA ALA A 70 37.83 -24.16 -4.71
C ALA A 70 36.66 -24.31 -5.70
N TRP A 71 35.92 -25.40 -5.68
CA TRP A 71 34.76 -25.64 -6.53
C TRP A 71 33.44 -25.30 -5.90
N PHE A 72 33.24 -25.57 -4.60
CA PHE A 72 31.99 -25.34 -3.91
C PHE A 72 31.74 -23.86 -3.61
N LEU A 73 32.75 -23.10 -3.23
CA LEU A 73 32.59 -21.69 -2.87
C LEU A 73 32.15 -20.81 -4.05
N PRO A 74 32.68 -20.94 -5.29
CA PRO A 74 32.18 -20.19 -6.44
C PRO A 74 30.72 -20.52 -6.79
N LEU A 75 30.28 -21.78 -6.62
CA LEU A 75 28.90 -22.17 -6.83
C LEU A 75 27.95 -21.51 -5.81
N LEU A 76 28.37 -21.43 -4.55
CA LEU A 76 27.67 -20.65 -3.52
C LEU A 76 27.67 -19.16 -3.88
N GLY A 77 28.80 -18.63 -4.36
CA GLY A 77 28.95 -17.27 -4.86
C GLY A 77 27.97 -16.91 -5.97
N LEU A 78 27.72 -17.84 -6.88
CA LEU A 78 26.76 -17.66 -7.95
C LEU A 78 25.31 -17.50 -7.41
N SER A 79 24.95 -18.28 -6.42
CA SER A 79 23.63 -18.19 -5.76
C SER A 79 23.44 -16.84 -5.05
N ILE A 80 24.44 -16.42 -4.30
CA ILE A 80 24.46 -15.12 -3.60
C ILE A 80 24.48 -13.99 -4.63
N GLY A 81 25.32 -14.07 -5.67
CA GLY A 81 25.41 -13.08 -6.72
C GLY A 81 24.09 -12.88 -7.47
N PHE A 82 23.38 -13.98 -7.74
CA PHE A 82 22.06 -13.89 -8.34
C PHE A 82 21.06 -13.16 -7.44
N ALA A 83 21.06 -13.46 -6.13
CA ALA A 83 20.20 -12.75 -5.17
C ALA A 83 20.53 -11.25 -5.09
N VAL A 84 21.83 -10.90 -5.07
CA VAL A 84 22.31 -9.51 -5.09
C VAL A 84 21.90 -8.79 -6.39
N ALA A 85 22.09 -9.42 -7.54
CA ALA A 85 21.69 -8.86 -8.84
C ALA A 85 20.17 -8.61 -8.90
N MET A 86 19.35 -9.54 -8.41
CA MET A 86 17.90 -9.37 -8.31
C MET A 86 17.50 -8.26 -7.34
N TRP A 87 18.21 -8.14 -6.23
CA TRP A 87 17.99 -7.04 -5.28
C TRP A 87 18.31 -5.67 -5.91
N ILE A 88 19.45 -5.55 -6.63
CA ILE A 88 19.82 -4.33 -7.37
C ILE A 88 18.76 -4.00 -8.41
N PHE A 89 18.31 -5.00 -9.18
CA PHE A 89 17.25 -4.82 -10.17
C PHE A 89 15.96 -4.27 -9.54
N THR A 90 15.49 -4.91 -8.47
CA THR A 90 14.26 -4.49 -7.76
C THR A 90 14.38 -3.07 -7.21
N LYS A 91 15.52 -2.73 -6.60
CA LYS A 91 15.78 -1.39 -6.05
C LYS A 91 15.81 -0.31 -7.13
N ARG A 92 16.39 -0.60 -8.29
CA ARG A 92 16.45 0.35 -9.41
C ARG A 92 15.09 0.49 -10.10
N LEU A 93 14.36 -0.62 -10.23
CA LEU A 93 13.01 -0.61 -10.76
C LEU A 93 12.08 0.24 -9.88
N GLU A 94 12.11 0.01 -8.56
CA GLU A 94 11.37 0.80 -7.57
C GLU A 94 11.74 2.29 -7.68
N ALA A 95 13.03 2.62 -7.74
CA ALA A 95 13.50 3.99 -7.87
C ALA A 95 13.00 4.69 -9.15
N SER A 96 12.92 3.96 -10.26
CA SER A 96 12.45 4.51 -11.53
C SER A 96 10.94 4.75 -11.53
N PHE A 97 10.15 3.89 -10.88
CA PHE A 97 8.72 4.13 -10.69
C PHE A 97 8.44 5.38 -9.84
N TYR A 98 9.18 5.55 -8.73
CA TYR A 98 9.04 6.75 -7.91
C TYR A 98 9.46 8.02 -8.64
N SER A 99 10.54 7.98 -9.44
CA SER A 99 10.96 9.16 -10.21
C SER A 99 9.98 9.52 -11.33
N GLU A 100 9.27 8.55 -11.89
CA GLU A 100 8.24 8.79 -12.90
C GLU A 100 6.93 9.30 -12.29
N ALA A 101 6.61 8.82 -11.08
CA ALA A 101 5.46 9.28 -10.32
C ALA A 101 5.70 10.68 -9.72
N GLU A 102 6.95 11.04 -9.43
CA GLU A 102 7.29 12.32 -8.82
C GLU A 102 6.87 13.49 -9.73
N GLY A 103 5.99 14.35 -9.23
CA GLY A 103 5.38 15.44 -10.00
C GLY A 103 4.07 15.09 -10.72
N GLN A 104 3.62 13.83 -10.69
CA GLN A 104 2.28 13.46 -11.14
C GLN A 104 1.29 13.57 -9.98
N MET A 105 0.09 14.06 -10.29
CA MET A 105 -1.00 14.13 -9.31
C MET A 105 -1.42 12.72 -8.88
N GLY A 106 -1.60 12.53 -7.56
CA GLY A 106 -1.91 11.22 -6.98
C GLY A 106 -0.69 10.36 -6.64
N ALA A 107 0.52 10.86 -6.89
CA ALA A 107 1.76 10.13 -6.62
C ALA A 107 1.93 9.81 -5.13
N ALA A 108 1.60 10.76 -4.25
CA ALA A 108 1.66 10.52 -2.81
C ALA A 108 0.64 9.48 -2.37
N GLY A 109 -0.60 9.56 -2.88
CA GLY A 109 -1.64 8.56 -2.63
C GLY A 109 -1.20 7.16 -3.03
N TRP A 110 -0.69 7.02 -4.24
CA TRP A 110 -0.15 5.75 -4.74
C TRP A 110 1.01 5.21 -3.88
N ALA A 111 1.94 6.06 -3.48
CA ALA A 111 3.07 5.67 -2.64
C ALA A 111 2.62 5.20 -1.25
N LEU A 112 1.61 5.87 -0.68
CA LEU A 112 1.05 5.51 0.62
C LEU A 112 0.32 4.16 0.57
N GLU A 113 -0.45 3.88 -0.48
CA GLU A 113 -1.13 2.58 -0.66
C GLU A 113 -0.15 1.43 -0.80
N ASN A 114 1.00 1.67 -1.43
CA ASN A 114 2.04 0.68 -1.62
C ASN A 114 3.03 0.56 -0.45
N MET A 115 2.77 1.27 0.67
CA MET A 115 3.61 1.15 1.86
C MET A 115 3.56 -0.25 2.45
N ARG A 116 4.73 -0.75 2.80
CA ARG A 116 4.85 -2.06 3.44
C ARG A 116 4.73 -1.93 4.95
N SER A 117 3.82 -2.69 5.53
CA SER A 117 3.81 -2.94 6.97
C SER A 117 5.00 -3.84 7.34
N GLY A 118 5.75 -3.48 8.35
CA GLY A 118 6.88 -4.24 8.88
C GLY A 118 6.54 -5.00 10.16
N VAL A 119 7.54 -5.66 10.73
CA VAL A 119 7.38 -6.30 12.05
C VAL A 119 7.07 -5.24 13.10
N GLY A 120 5.92 -5.35 13.76
CA GLY A 120 5.45 -4.40 14.77
C GLY A 120 4.98 -3.04 14.24
N THR A 121 4.90 -2.86 12.90
CA THR A 121 4.43 -1.62 12.28
C THR A 121 3.20 -1.90 11.42
N VAL A 122 2.15 -1.11 11.62
CA VAL A 122 0.89 -1.19 10.88
C VAL A 122 0.58 0.17 10.29
N TRP A 123 0.09 0.16 9.05
CA TRP A 123 -0.37 1.34 8.35
C TRP A 123 -1.78 1.11 7.77
N HIS A 124 -2.72 1.96 8.15
CA HIS A 124 -4.05 2.05 7.56
C HIS A 124 -4.11 3.32 6.75
N VAL A 125 -4.13 3.18 5.45
CA VAL A 125 -4.08 4.30 4.51
C VAL A 125 -5.49 4.56 3.97
N LYS A 126 -5.90 5.83 4.01
CA LYS A 126 -7.03 6.34 3.26
C LYS A 126 -6.55 7.43 2.34
N THR A 127 -6.48 7.13 1.07
CA THR A 127 -6.15 8.11 0.02
C THR A 127 -7.31 9.06 -0.20
N ALA A 128 -6.98 10.32 -0.54
CA ALA A 128 -7.94 11.38 -0.80
C ALA A 128 -9.05 11.48 0.29
N ALA A 129 -8.68 11.45 1.59
CA ALA A 129 -9.63 11.69 2.68
C ALA A 129 -10.33 13.06 2.54
N GLN A 130 -9.63 14.02 1.95
CA GLN A 130 -10.19 15.23 1.35
C GLN A 130 -9.53 15.47 -0.01
N ALA A 131 -10.31 15.94 -0.98
CA ALA A 131 -9.84 16.34 -2.29
C ALA A 131 -10.65 17.54 -2.79
N ASN A 132 -10.06 18.34 -3.66
CA ASN A 132 -10.72 19.48 -4.32
C ASN A 132 -10.77 19.28 -5.84
N GLN A 133 -11.41 20.21 -6.54
CA GLN A 133 -11.54 20.15 -8.00
C GLN A 133 -10.21 20.42 -8.73
N GLN A 134 -9.23 21.02 -8.05
CA GLN A 134 -7.90 21.31 -8.58
C GLN A 134 -6.95 20.13 -8.40
N LEU A 135 -7.47 18.96 -7.98
CA LEU A 135 -6.74 17.72 -7.73
C LEU A 135 -5.72 17.83 -6.59
N ASP A 136 -5.84 18.84 -5.70
CA ASP A 136 -5.16 18.81 -4.44
C ASP A 136 -5.82 17.77 -3.53
N ALA A 137 -5.03 17.01 -2.81
CA ALA A 137 -5.53 15.95 -1.96
C ALA A 137 -4.85 15.92 -0.59
N VAL A 138 -5.61 15.50 0.41
CA VAL A 138 -5.10 15.16 1.74
C VAL A 138 -5.36 13.67 1.97
N HIS A 139 -4.31 12.93 2.15
CA HIS A 139 -4.33 11.50 2.48
C HIS A 139 -4.20 11.35 3.99
N ARG A 140 -4.83 10.35 4.55
CA ARG A 140 -4.72 10.05 5.97
C ARG A 140 -4.12 8.68 6.18
N VAL A 141 -3.09 8.63 7.01
CA VAL A 141 -2.41 7.39 7.40
C VAL A 141 -2.53 7.23 8.90
N ILE A 142 -3.03 6.09 9.36
CA ILE A 142 -3.11 5.75 10.77
C ILE A 142 -2.13 4.61 11.04
N GLY A 143 -1.30 4.79 12.05
CA GLY A 143 -0.29 3.80 12.40
C GLY A 143 0.27 3.96 13.80
N ASN A 144 1.45 3.41 14.03
CA ASN A 144 2.11 3.48 15.34
C ASN A 144 2.37 4.91 15.84
N PRO A 145 2.63 5.93 15.00
CA PRO A 145 2.75 7.30 15.48
C PRO A 145 1.43 7.92 15.95
N GLY A 146 0.31 7.46 15.44
CA GLY A 146 -1.01 8.07 15.55
C GLY A 146 -1.59 8.32 14.17
N VAL A 147 -2.06 9.54 13.93
CA VAL A 147 -2.57 9.96 12.61
C VAL A 147 -1.53 10.82 11.91
N VAL A 148 -1.25 10.52 10.64
CA VAL A 148 -0.40 11.33 9.78
C VAL A 148 -1.26 11.81 8.60
N LEU A 149 -1.35 13.12 8.43
CA LEU A 149 -1.96 13.75 7.26
C LEU A 149 -0.87 14.04 6.24
N VAL A 150 -1.04 13.54 5.04
CA VAL A 150 -0.12 13.75 3.94
C VAL A 150 -0.83 14.56 2.87
N GLY A 151 -0.36 15.76 2.63
CA GLY A 151 -0.91 16.67 1.63
C GLY A 151 -0.17 16.58 0.30
N GLU A 152 -0.89 16.66 -0.81
CA GLU A 152 -0.37 16.68 -2.16
C GLU A 152 -1.08 17.77 -2.98
N GLY A 153 -0.33 18.61 -3.67
CA GLY A 153 -0.81 19.70 -4.50
C GLY A 153 -0.26 21.07 -4.10
N ASP A 154 -1.04 22.14 -4.30
CA ASP A 154 -0.64 23.49 -3.91
C ASP A 154 -0.57 23.66 -2.38
N GLU A 155 0.55 24.14 -1.91
CA GLU A 155 0.87 24.18 -0.48
C GLU A 155 -0.16 24.97 0.34
N ASN A 156 -0.59 26.14 -0.14
CA ASN A 156 -1.53 26.99 0.59
C ASN A 156 -2.92 26.37 0.70
N ARG A 157 -3.40 25.80 -0.41
CA ARG A 157 -4.71 25.14 -0.46
C ARG A 157 -4.71 23.87 0.38
N VAL A 158 -3.66 23.05 0.25
CA VAL A 158 -3.51 21.80 0.99
C VAL A 158 -3.36 22.04 2.50
N LYS A 159 -2.60 23.04 2.94
CA LYS A 159 -2.52 23.43 4.36
C LYS A 159 -3.89 23.73 4.94
N ALA A 160 -4.74 24.47 4.21
CA ALA A 160 -6.09 24.77 4.65
C ALA A 160 -6.97 23.50 4.75
N MET A 161 -6.80 22.55 3.82
CA MET A 161 -7.49 21.26 3.85
C MET A 161 -7.00 20.39 5.01
N MET A 162 -5.70 20.29 5.23
CA MET A 162 -5.12 19.55 6.36
C MET A 162 -5.60 20.12 7.71
N ALA A 163 -5.62 21.43 7.87
CA ALA A 163 -6.11 22.08 9.07
C ALA A 163 -7.59 21.74 9.36
N ARG A 164 -8.43 21.68 8.33
CA ARG A 164 -9.84 21.26 8.46
C ARG A 164 -9.95 19.79 8.88
N GLU A 165 -9.18 18.91 8.24
CA GLU A 165 -9.17 17.48 8.58
C GLU A 165 -8.64 17.27 10.00
N LYS A 166 -7.55 17.92 10.38
CA LYS A 166 -7.00 17.90 11.73
C LYS A 166 -8.02 18.34 12.78
N LYS A 167 -8.73 19.45 12.54
CA LYS A 167 -9.79 19.94 13.44
C LYS A 167 -10.92 18.94 13.57
N THR A 168 -11.28 18.26 12.47
CA THR A 168 -12.32 17.23 12.48
C THR A 168 -11.88 16.03 13.29
N LEU A 169 -10.67 15.52 13.05
CA LEU A 169 -10.13 14.36 13.76
C LEU A 169 -9.91 14.64 15.25
N ALA A 170 -9.38 15.80 15.62
CA ALA A 170 -9.13 16.18 17.01
C ALA A 170 -10.42 16.15 17.87
N ARG A 171 -11.56 16.52 17.32
CA ARG A 171 -12.85 16.46 18.03
C ARG A 171 -13.29 15.04 18.43
N PHE A 172 -12.84 14.02 17.66
CA PHE A 172 -13.25 12.63 17.87
C PHE A 172 -12.19 11.79 18.56
N LEU A 173 -10.91 12.16 18.35
CA LEU A 173 -9.77 11.36 18.80
C LEU A 173 -9.12 11.91 20.07
N GLY A 174 -9.54 13.11 20.54
CA GLY A 174 -8.96 13.74 21.74
C GLY A 174 -7.46 13.95 21.59
N ASP A 175 -6.68 13.46 22.56
CA ASP A 175 -5.22 13.67 22.66
C ASP A 175 -4.38 12.82 21.69
N THR A 176 -5.01 12.19 20.66
CA THR A 176 -4.26 11.42 19.66
C THR A 176 -3.35 12.34 18.87
N PRO A 177 -2.04 12.05 18.77
CA PRO A 177 -1.11 12.83 17.98
C PRO A 177 -1.47 12.84 16.50
N ILE A 178 -1.51 14.05 15.90
CA ILE A 178 -1.77 14.24 14.47
C ILE A 178 -0.58 14.98 13.87
N TYR A 179 0.15 14.30 13.01
CA TYR A 179 1.30 14.83 12.29
C TYR A 179 0.89 15.27 10.88
N GLU A 180 1.61 16.23 10.33
CA GLU A 180 1.37 16.77 8.99
C GLU A 180 2.64 16.66 8.16
N ILE A 181 2.51 16.17 6.92
CA ILE A 181 3.60 16.07 5.94
C ILE A 181 3.07 16.66 4.64
N MET A 182 3.87 17.51 4.01
CA MET A 182 3.62 17.96 2.64
C MET A 182 4.46 17.13 1.69
N ALA A 183 3.82 16.41 0.78
CA ALA A 183 4.48 15.61 -0.25
C ALA A 183 4.77 16.48 -1.48
N GLY A 184 5.98 16.38 -1.99
CA GLY A 184 6.40 17.10 -3.19
C GLY A 184 7.91 17.26 -3.28
N SER A 185 8.35 18.04 -4.25
CA SER A 185 9.78 18.34 -4.51
C SER A 185 10.19 19.77 -4.13
N GLY A 186 9.25 20.56 -3.56
CA GLY A 186 9.50 21.92 -3.12
C GLY A 186 10.29 22.02 -1.82
N GLU A 187 10.65 23.24 -1.44
CA GLU A 187 11.34 23.52 -0.19
C GLU A 187 10.44 23.17 1.01
N GLY A 188 10.96 22.41 1.97
CA GLY A 188 10.18 21.92 3.11
C GLY A 188 9.23 20.76 2.81
N GLN A 189 9.14 20.32 1.57
CA GLN A 189 8.31 19.18 1.17
C GLN A 189 9.11 17.87 1.20
N VAL A 190 8.39 16.77 1.42
CA VAL A 190 8.98 15.43 1.46
C VAL A 190 8.77 14.73 0.12
N PRO A 191 9.86 14.34 -0.59
CA PRO A 191 9.75 13.57 -1.82
C PRO A 191 8.95 12.30 -1.61
N VAL A 192 8.10 11.95 -2.58
CA VAL A 192 7.18 10.79 -2.52
C VAL A 192 7.92 9.51 -2.13
N LYS A 193 9.13 9.30 -2.68
CA LYS A 193 10.01 8.17 -2.35
C LYS A 193 10.42 8.10 -0.88
N LYS A 194 10.46 9.22 -0.17
CA LYS A 194 10.90 9.29 1.23
C LYS A 194 9.76 9.29 2.24
N LEU A 195 8.50 9.36 1.80
CA LEU A 195 7.33 9.46 2.69
C LEU A 195 7.30 8.38 3.77
N GLN A 196 7.45 7.10 3.40
CA GLN A 196 7.45 6.01 4.37
C GLN A 196 8.58 6.16 5.40
N ARG A 197 9.78 6.54 4.95
CA ARG A 197 10.93 6.74 5.84
C ARG A 197 10.69 7.91 6.80
N GLU A 198 10.06 8.97 6.34
CA GLU A 198 9.77 10.15 7.15
C GLU A 198 8.71 9.83 8.21
N MET A 199 7.66 9.09 7.84
CA MET A 199 6.66 8.64 8.80
C MET A 199 7.22 7.67 9.86
N LEU A 200 8.23 6.87 9.52
CA LEU A 200 8.91 5.99 10.48
C LEU A 200 9.78 6.75 11.50
N ARG A 201 10.10 8.02 11.27
CA ARG A 201 10.83 8.89 12.21
C ARG A 201 9.95 9.44 13.32
N PHE A 202 8.64 9.46 13.15
CA PHE A 202 7.74 9.90 14.21
C PHE A 202 7.77 8.95 15.41
N PRO A 203 7.52 9.46 16.62
CA PRO A 203 7.45 8.65 17.83
C PRO A 203 6.41 7.53 17.69
N ARG A 204 6.72 6.35 18.21
CA ARG A 204 5.79 5.22 18.27
C ARG A 204 4.91 5.35 19.51
N ASN A 205 3.80 6.09 19.40
CA ASN A 205 2.88 6.35 20.49
C ASN A 205 1.91 5.19 20.72
N TYR A 206 1.71 4.34 19.72
CA TYR A 206 0.76 3.22 19.74
C TYR A 206 1.45 1.91 19.36
N ASN A 207 1.06 0.83 20.03
CA ASN A 207 1.38 -0.52 19.57
C ASN A 207 0.43 -0.92 18.41
N LYS A 208 0.67 -2.08 17.80
CA LYS A 208 -0.10 -2.58 16.65
C LYS A 208 -1.61 -2.64 16.94
N ASP A 209 -2.01 -3.15 18.11
CA ASP A 209 -3.41 -3.34 18.46
C ASP A 209 -4.11 -2.02 18.74
N ALA A 210 -3.43 -1.09 19.40
CA ALA A 210 -3.94 0.27 19.62
C ALA A 210 -4.09 1.04 18.30
N ALA A 211 -3.15 0.90 17.37
CA ALA A 211 -3.24 1.49 16.03
C ALA A 211 -4.41 0.92 15.23
N ASN A 212 -4.66 -0.40 15.30
CA ASN A 212 -5.83 -1.03 14.68
C ASN A 212 -7.15 -0.51 15.28
N LYS A 213 -7.23 -0.40 16.60
CA LYS A 213 -8.41 0.17 17.29
C LYS A 213 -8.64 1.63 16.90
N LEU A 214 -7.56 2.42 16.80
CA LEU A 214 -7.63 3.81 16.35
C LEU A 214 -8.17 3.90 14.91
N ALA A 215 -7.69 3.06 14.01
CA ALA A 215 -8.16 3.00 12.62
C ALA A 215 -9.66 2.65 12.54
N SER A 216 -10.11 1.63 13.28
CA SER A 216 -11.52 1.24 13.33
C SER A 216 -12.41 2.35 13.90
N ARG A 217 -11.92 3.09 14.91
CA ARG A 217 -12.64 4.23 15.48
C ARG A 217 -12.83 5.36 14.46
N VAL A 218 -11.78 5.68 13.69
CA VAL A 218 -11.84 6.70 12.64
C VAL A 218 -12.75 6.26 11.50
N GLU A 219 -12.69 5.00 11.08
CA GLU A 219 -13.59 4.46 10.05
C GLU A 219 -15.06 4.52 10.46
N SER A 220 -15.36 4.18 11.72
CA SER A 220 -16.72 4.26 12.26
C SER A 220 -17.24 5.71 12.29
N MET A 221 -16.38 6.66 12.65
CA MET A 221 -16.69 8.09 12.60
C MET A 221 -17.04 8.54 11.16
N GLU A 222 -16.29 8.08 10.18
CA GLU A 222 -16.54 8.43 8.77
C GLU A 222 -17.88 7.88 8.29
N LYS A 223 -18.17 6.62 8.57
CA LYS A 223 -19.46 6.01 8.22
C LYS A 223 -20.64 6.82 8.80
N ILE A 224 -20.52 7.30 10.04
CA ILE A 224 -21.53 8.17 10.65
C ILE A 224 -21.61 9.53 9.93
N ARG A 225 -20.48 10.12 9.59
CA ARG A 225 -20.41 11.40 8.88
C ARG A 225 -21.03 11.30 7.49
N ASP A 226 -20.68 10.26 6.76
CA ASP A 226 -21.18 10.02 5.40
C ASP A 226 -22.68 9.72 5.41
N ALA A 227 -23.15 8.93 6.37
CA ALA A 227 -24.58 8.71 6.58
C ALA A 227 -25.34 10.00 6.90
N ARG A 228 -24.75 10.91 7.70
CA ARG A 228 -25.35 12.23 8.00
C ARG A 228 -25.33 13.16 6.80
N SER A 229 -24.29 13.12 5.97
CA SER A 229 -24.20 13.95 4.75
C SER A 229 -25.18 13.52 3.67
N ALA A 230 -25.57 12.25 3.66
CA ALA A 230 -26.59 11.71 2.76
C ALA A 230 -28.03 12.07 3.18
N LEU A 231 -28.23 12.57 4.41
CA LEU A 231 -29.55 13.04 4.85
C LEU A 231 -29.85 14.40 4.25
N PRO A 232 -31.12 14.66 3.82
CA PRO A 232 -31.53 15.96 3.31
C PRO A 232 -31.24 17.07 4.32
N LYS A 233 -30.53 18.11 3.89
CA LYS A 233 -30.22 19.30 4.70
C LYS A 233 -31.45 20.23 4.68
N GLY A 234 -32.45 19.93 5.48
CA GLY A 234 -33.63 20.80 5.61
C GLY A 234 -34.56 20.29 6.71
N PRO A 235 -35.48 21.11 7.22
CA PRO A 235 -36.50 20.63 8.10
C PRO A 235 -37.34 19.58 7.35
N LEU A 236 -37.38 18.36 7.87
CA LEU A 236 -38.27 17.32 7.36
C LEU A 236 -39.68 17.87 7.34
N PRO A 237 -40.44 17.74 6.24
CA PRO A 237 -41.83 18.17 6.18
C PRO A 237 -42.61 17.60 7.38
N LYS A 238 -43.33 18.46 8.12
CA LYS A 238 -44.16 18.01 9.22
C LYS A 238 -45.13 16.95 8.67
N GLY A 239 -44.94 15.68 8.99
CA GLY A 239 -45.73 14.55 8.48
C GLY A 239 -44.95 13.47 7.72
N ALA A 240 -43.71 13.70 7.32
CA ALA A 240 -42.87 12.67 6.66
C ALA A 240 -42.35 11.60 7.64
N ARG A 241 -42.62 11.74 8.95
CA ARG A 241 -42.28 10.76 9.98
C ARG A 241 -43.08 9.47 9.79
N GLN A 242 -42.40 8.39 9.41
CA GLN A 242 -42.81 7.00 9.63
C GLN A 242 -44.12 6.45 9.02
N GLN A 243 -44.96 7.27 8.36
CA GLN A 243 -46.22 6.72 7.82
C GLN A 243 -46.02 5.81 6.59
N SER A 244 -44.98 5.99 5.76
CA SER A 244 -44.79 5.17 4.57
C SER A 244 -44.28 3.76 4.86
N MET A 245 -43.37 3.60 5.84
CA MET A 245 -42.85 2.27 6.22
C MET A 245 -43.89 1.46 7.02
N ASN A 246 -44.63 2.09 7.95
CA ASN A 246 -45.66 1.41 8.72
C ASN A 246 -46.88 0.97 7.89
N ARG A 247 -47.30 1.72 6.88
CA ARG A 247 -48.39 1.31 5.99
C ARG A 247 -48.02 0.11 5.11
N ARG A 248 -46.79 0.06 4.63
CA ARG A 248 -46.34 -1.06 3.79
C ARG A 248 -46.11 -2.31 4.60
N ALA A 249 -45.55 -2.17 5.80
CA ALA A 249 -45.36 -3.27 6.74
C ALA A 249 -46.71 -3.84 7.22
N ARG A 250 -47.68 -2.98 7.61
CA ARG A 250 -49.03 -3.43 7.99
C ARG A 250 -49.79 -4.11 6.84
N ARG A 251 -49.66 -3.62 5.62
CA ARG A 251 -50.24 -4.31 4.43
C ARG A 251 -49.58 -5.66 4.13
N MET A 252 -48.32 -5.82 4.38
CA MET A 252 -47.64 -7.11 4.26
C MET A 252 -48.07 -8.09 5.34
N GLN A 253 -48.15 -7.67 6.59
CA GLN A 253 -48.66 -8.49 7.68
C GLN A 253 -50.12 -8.93 7.47
N GLN A 254 -51.02 -8.02 7.07
CA GLN A 254 -52.40 -8.37 6.74
C GLN A 254 -52.55 -9.32 5.53
N ARG A 255 -51.60 -9.31 4.60
CA ARG A 255 -51.61 -10.28 3.49
C ARG A 255 -51.08 -11.66 3.90
N GLN A 256 -50.20 -11.73 4.91
CA GLN A 256 -49.74 -13.00 5.46
C GLN A 256 -50.82 -13.63 6.36
N GLU A 257 -51.53 -12.87 7.20
CA GLU A 257 -52.64 -13.35 8.01
C GLU A 257 -53.86 -13.82 7.20
N LYS A 258 -54.06 -13.33 5.98
CA LYS A 258 -55.13 -13.82 5.08
C LYS A 258 -54.75 -15.01 4.21
N ARG A 259 -53.52 -15.51 4.30
CA ARG A 259 -53.03 -16.65 3.56
C ARG A 259 -52.71 -17.88 4.42
N GLY A 260 -52.79 -17.78 5.76
CA GLY A 260 -52.80 -18.88 6.69
C GLY A 260 -54.24 -19.14 7.15
#